data_f78bcb9df1045149aecacd06ee935b4b
#
_entry.id   f78bcb9df1045149aecacd06ee935b4b
#
_cell.length_a   1.000
_cell.length_b   1.000
_cell.length_c   1.000
_cell.angle_alpha   90.00
_cell.angle_beta   90.00
_cell.angle_gamma   90.00
#
_symmetry.space_group_name_H-M   'P 1'
#
loop_
_entity.id
_entity.type
_entity.pdbx_description
1 polymer ?
#
loop_
_entity_poly.entity_id
_entity_poly.type
_entity_poly.pdbx_seq_one_letter_code
_entity_poly.pdbx_strand_id
1 'polypeptide(L)'
;MEEKFSGTLAFDLGNTNTVIAFQGDRDKDLVLIGIPGITISPGVVPTAVWFEGHGNIARIGLSALKKKNFSNSEIYFHSNFKRLIGNPIERQKKKLLSPIESGEKFFKILWENIPKKFNIKRLVVTAPIDTYK
;
A
#
# COMPACT_ATOMS: atom_id res chain seq x y z
N MET A 1 2.54 -29.87 -8.49
CA MET A 1 3.11 -28.68 -9.13
C MET A 1 2.04 -27.62 -9.18
N GLU A 2 2.34 -26.48 -8.62
CA GLU A 2 1.36 -25.40 -8.58
C GLU A 2 1.43 -24.59 -9.86
N GLU A 3 0.25 -24.33 -10.40
CA GLU A 3 0.17 -23.41 -11.52
C GLU A 3 0.30 -22.01 -11.03
N LYS A 4 1.08 -21.22 -11.73
CA LYS A 4 1.20 -19.81 -11.45
C LYS A 4 0.47 -19.03 -12.52
N PHE A 5 -0.18 -17.99 -12.09
CA PHE A 5 -0.84 -17.09 -13.02
C PHE A 5 0.15 -16.00 -13.41
N SER A 6 0.49 -15.95 -14.67
CA SER A 6 1.43 -14.94 -15.18
C SER A 6 0.67 -13.75 -15.74
N GLY A 7 1.14 -12.57 -15.42
CA GLY A 7 0.47 -11.40 -15.95
C GLY A 7 0.95 -10.10 -15.34
N THR A 8 0.04 -9.14 -15.32
CA THR A 8 0.31 -7.77 -14.92
C THR A 8 -0.34 -7.49 -13.58
N LEU A 9 0.45 -6.94 -12.67
CA LEU A 9 -0.03 -6.45 -11.39
C LEU A 9 -0.18 -4.95 -11.47
N ALA A 10 -1.29 -4.44 -11.01
CA ALA A 10 -1.55 -3.01 -11.01
C ALA A 10 -1.80 -2.51 -9.60
N PHE A 11 -1.12 -1.44 -9.23
CA PHE A 11 -1.36 -0.70 -8.00
C PHE A 11 -1.92 0.67 -8.39
N ASP A 12 -3.08 0.99 -7.87
CA ASP A 12 -3.64 2.32 -8.06
C ASP A 12 -3.62 3.02 -6.71
N LEU A 13 -2.65 3.91 -6.54
CA LEU A 13 -2.40 4.56 -5.27
C LEU A 13 -3.37 5.71 -5.04
N GLY A 14 -4.24 5.55 -4.08
CA GLY A 14 -5.15 6.61 -3.68
C GLY A 14 -4.75 7.20 -2.33
N ASN A 15 -5.34 8.32 -1.99
CA ASN A 15 -5.05 8.96 -0.69
C ASN A 15 -5.54 8.13 0.48
N THR A 16 -6.71 7.54 0.34
CA THR A 16 -7.34 6.78 1.41
C THR A 16 -7.18 5.30 1.22
N ASN A 17 -7.36 4.84 -0.01
CA ASN A 17 -7.25 3.42 -0.34
C ASN A 17 -6.43 3.23 -1.59
N THR A 18 -5.71 2.13 -1.59
CA THR A 18 -4.95 1.69 -2.76
C THR A 18 -5.64 0.46 -3.30
N VAL A 19 -5.79 0.38 -4.61
CA VAL A 19 -6.40 -0.78 -5.26
C VAL A 19 -5.31 -1.64 -5.86
N ILE A 20 -5.41 -2.95 -5.62
CA ILE A 20 -4.48 -3.90 -6.22
C ILE A 20 -5.26 -4.89 -7.07
N ALA A 21 -4.83 -5.06 -8.29
CA ALA A 21 -5.50 -5.93 -9.23
C ALA A 21 -4.49 -6.66 -10.08
N PHE A 22 -4.89 -7.82 -10.57
CA PHE A 22 -4.04 -8.64 -11.41
C PHE A 22 -4.80 -9.02 -12.65
N GLN A 23 -4.15 -8.94 -13.80
CA GLN A 23 -4.72 -9.43 -15.04
C GLN A 23 -3.77 -10.43 -15.66
N GLY A 24 -4.25 -11.66 -15.81
CA GLY A 24 -3.45 -12.70 -16.43
C GLY A 24 -3.26 -12.43 -17.91
N ASP A 25 -2.15 -12.91 -18.44
CA ASP A 25 -1.84 -12.70 -19.85
C ASP A 25 -2.89 -13.30 -20.78
N ARG A 26 -3.56 -14.35 -20.32
CA ARG A 26 -4.55 -15.05 -21.13
C ARG A 26 -5.98 -14.75 -20.72
N ASP A 27 -6.15 -13.92 -19.72
CA ASP A 27 -7.46 -13.58 -19.21
C ASP A 27 -7.78 -12.14 -19.50
N LYS A 28 -9.06 -11.90 -19.77
CA LYS A 28 -9.51 -10.52 -19.99
C LYS A 28 -10.01 -9.90 -18.69
N ASP A 29 -10.31 -10.73 -17.72
CA ASP A 29 -10.90 -10.23 -16.48
C ASP A 29 -9.83 -9.88 -15.47
N LEU A 30 -10.06 -8.80 -14.76
CA LEU A 30 -9.21 -8.41 -13.65
C LEU A 30 -9.56 -9.21 -12.42
N VAL A 31 -8.55 -9.57 -11.65
CA VAL A 31 -8.72 -10.23 -10.37
C VAL A 31 -8.31 -9.25 -9.30
N LEU A 32 -9.22 -8.95 -8.39
CA LEU A 32 -8.89 -8.11 -7.24
C LEU A 32 -8.25 -9.00 -6.19
N ILE A 33 -7.07 -8.60 -5.76
CA ILE A 33 -6.27 -9.44 -4.88
C ILE A 33 -6.63 -9.21 -3.43
N GLY A 34 -7.00 -10.28 -2.73
CA GLY A 34 -7.22 -10.21 -1.30
C GLY A 34 -5.99 -10.68 -0.55
N ILE A 35 -5.55 -9.91 0.44
CA ILE A 35 -4.41 -10.26 1.29
C ILE A 35 -4.89 -10.17 2.73
N PRO A 36 -4.97 -11.32 3.43
CA PRO A 36 -5.45 -11.31 4.82
C PRO A 36 -4.62 -10.38 5.69
N GLY A 37 -5.31 -9.58 6.47
CA GLY A 37 -4.65 -8.64 7.38
C GLY A 37 -4.24 -7.34 6.73
N ILE A 38 -4.28 -7.26 5.41
CA ILE A 38 -3.87 -6.06 4.68
C ILE A 38 -5.04 -5.43 3.94
N THR A 39 -5.80 -6.23 3.18
CA THR A 39 -6.96 -5.69 2.46
C THR A 39 -8.18 -5.65 3.37
N ILE A 40 -9.03 -4.64 3.16
CA ILE A 40 -10.32 -4.57 3.87
C ILE A 40 -11.41 -5.28 3.07
N SER A 41 -11.22 -5.38 1.77
CA SER A 41 -12.05 -6.16 0.87
C SER A 41 -11.16 -6.50 -0.31
N PRO A 42 -11.58 -7.45 -1.17
CA PRO A 42 -10.69 -7.83 -2.28
C PRO A 42 -10.22 -6.62 -3.07
N GLY A 43 -8.91 -6.51 -3.19
CA GLY A 43 -8.28 -5.45 -3.97
C GLY A 43 -8.18 -4.10 -3.29
N VAL A 44 -8.70 -3.94 -2.09
CA VAL A 44 -8.70 -2.63 -1.44
C VAL A 44 -7.82 -2.63 -0.21
N VAL A 45 -6.76 -1.85 -0.26
CA VAL A 45 -5.79 -1.71 0.83
C VAL A 45 -5.87 -0.29 1.37
N PRO A 46 -6.18 -0.12 2.64
CA PRO A 46 -6.08 1.22 3.22
C PRO A 46 -4.66 1.77 3.03
N THR A 47 -4.55 2.99 2.53
CA THR A 47 -3.25 3.60 2.28
C THR A 47 -2.74 4.14 3.61
N ALA A 48 -2.22 3.24 4.43
CA ALA A 48 -1.82 3.57 5.78
C ALA A 48 -0.64 2.70 6.21
N VAL A 49 0.24 3.28 7.01
CA VAL A 49 1.41 2.59 7.55
C VAL A 49 1.47 2.83 9.04
N TRP A 50 1.72 1.78 9.79
CA TRP A 50 2.07 1.86 11.21
C TRP A 50 3.52 1.44 11.33
N PHE A 51 4.34 2.31 11.88
CA PHE A 51 5.77 2.04 12.00
C PHE A 51 6.27 2.47 13.37
N GLU A 52 6.80 1.53 14.13
CA GLU A 52 7.24 1.83 15.49
C GLU A 52 8.72 2.11 15.60
N GLY A 53 9.49 1.86 14.61
CA GLY A 53 10.92 2.13 14.68
C GLY A 53 11.71 1.10 15.46
N HIS A 54 11.18 0.63 16.58
CA HIS A 54 11.85 -0.40 17.36
C HIS A 54 11.59 -1.76 16.75
N GLY A 55 12.62 -2.56 16.57
CA GLY A 55 12.46 -3.89 16.01
C GLY A 55 11.94 -3.93 14.60
N ASN A 56 11.97 -2.79 13.91
CA ASN A 56 11.50 -2.69 12.54
C ASN A 56 10.07 -3.16 12.36
N ILE A 57 9.23 -2.94 13.36
CA ILE A 57 7.83 -3.32 13.27
C ILE A 57 7.12 -2.35 12.35
N ALA A 58 6.60 -2.88 11.25
CA ALA A 58 5.84 -2.07 10.31
C ALA A 58 4.63 -2.87 9.87
N ARG A 59 3.50 -2.18 9.74
CA ARG A 59 2.25 -2.76 9.28
C ARG A 59 1.62 -1.83 8.29
N ILE A 60 0.86 -2.39 7.36
CA ILE A 60 0.17 -1.58 6.37
C ILE A 60 -1.29 -1.98 6.29
N GLY A 61 -2.08 -1.11 5.65
CA GLY A 61 -3.46 -1.44 5.34
C GLY A 61 -4.30 -1.65 6.58
N LEU A 62 -5.12 -2.70 6.54
CA LEU A 62 -6.02 -3.00 7.64
C LEU A 62 -5.27 -3.17 8.96
N SER A 63 -4.12 -3.82 8.93
CA SER A 63 -3.34 -4.05 10.12
C SER A 63 -2.88 -2.73 10.75
N ALA A 64 -2.52 -1.76 9.91
CA ALA A 64 -2.13 -0.44 10.41
C ALA A 64 -3.30 0.27 11.06
N LEU A 65 -4.49 0.17 10.45
CA LEU A 65 -5.67 0.79 11.03
C LEU A 65 -6.04 0.17 12.37
N LYS A 66 -5.89 -1.14 12.48
CA LYS A 66 -6.17 -1.81 13.75
C LYS A 66 -5.23 -1.35 14.85
N LYS A 67 -3.96 -1.18 14.52
CA LYS A 67 -3.00 -0.69 15.50
C LYS A 67 -3.35 0.72 15.95
N LYS A 68 -3.75 1.56 15.00
CA LYS A 68 -4.14 2.92 15.35
C LYS A 68 -5.32 2.93 16.30
N ASN A 69 -6.28 2.03 16.10
CA ASN A 69 -7.47 2.00 16.93
C ASN A 69 -7.18 1.55 18.37
N PHE A 70 -6.09 0.82 18.56
CA PHE A 70 -5.72 0.35 19.90
C PHE A 70 -4.65 1.22 20.55
N SER A 71 -4.15 2.21 19.85
CA SER A 71 -3.08 3.05 20.37
C SER A 71 -3.34 4.49 19.97
N ASN A 72 -3.16 5.39 20.91
CA ASN A 72 -3.33 6.81 20.62
C ASN A 72 -2.05 7.46 20.13
N SER A 73 -1.05 6.67 19.82
CA SER A 73 0.25 7.20 19.45
C SER A 73 0.26 7.56 17.97
N GLU A 74 -0.07 8.80 17.67
CA GLU A 74 -0.13 9.26 16.28
C GLU A 74 1.22 9.36 15.61
N ILE A 75 2.28 9.38 16.41
CA ILE A 75 3.62 9.47 15.84
C ILE A 75 3.96 8.26 14.95
N TYR A 76 3.34 7.13 15.24
CA TYR A 76 3.60 5.89 14.51
C TYR A 76 2.69 5.68 13.32
N PHE A 77 1.59 6.43 13.23
CA PHE A 77 0.60 6.21 12.19
C PHE A 77 0.77 7.21 11.06
N HIS A 78 0.84 6.68 9.85
CA HIS A 78 1.06 7.50 8.66
C HIS A 78 -0.05 7.22 7.65
N SER A 79 -0.73 8.27 7.24
CA SER A 79 -1.76 8.18 6.22
C SER A 79 -1.73 9.45 5.41
N ASN A 80 -2.46 9.47 4.30
CA ASN A 80 -2.52 10.64 3.42
C ASN A 80 -1.16 11.07 2.91
N PHE A 81 -0.17 10.19 2.97
CA PHE A 81 1.19 10.58 2.58
C PHE A 81 1.32 10.80 1.08
N LYS A 82 0.42 10.22 0.28
CA LYS A 82 0.46 10.45 -1.15
C LYS A 82 0.36 11.94 -1.48
N ARG A 83 -0.52 12.64 -0.79
CA ARG A 83 -0.72 14.06 -1.04
C ARG A 83 0.51 14.90 -0.69
N LEU A 84 1.33 14.38 0.19
CA LEU A 84 2.47 15.11 0.71
C LEU A 84 3.79 14.75 0.05
N ILE A 85 3.78 13.69 -0.75
CA ILE A 85 4.99 13.30 -1.47
C ILE A 85 5.35 14.40 -2.45
N GLY A 86 6.59 14.84 -2.38
CA GLY A 86 7.05 15.89 -3.23
C GLY A 86 6.78 17.29 -2.72
N ASN A 87 6.09 17.40 -1.61
CA ASN A 87 5.81 18.67 -1.00
C ASN A 87 7.06 19.10 -0.20
N PRO A 88 7.69 20.22 -0.56
CA PRO A 88 8.89 20.65 0.16
C PRO A 88 8.62 21.17 1.55
N ILE A 89 7.37 21.49 1.83
CA ILE A 89 7.03 22.03 3.15
C ILE A 89 6.72 20.86 4.08
N GLU A 90 7.53 20.74 5.08
CA GLU A 90 7.36 19.63 6.00
C GLU A 90 6.36 19.98 7.08
N ARG A 91 5.33 19.17 7.13
CA ARG A 91 4.30 19.33 8.16
C ARG A 91 4.15 18.09 8.99
N GLN A 92 5.05 17.15 8.81
CA GLN A 92 4.98 15.86 9.49
C GLN A 92 5.67 15.91 10.84
N LYS A 93 5.46 16.98 11.55
CA LYS A 93 6.02 17.09 12.87
C LYS A 93 5.57 15.93 13.73
N LYS A 94 6.47 15.35 14.47
CA LYS A 94 6.18 14.26 15.39
C LYS A 94 5.80 12.97 14.70
N LYS A 95 6.13 12.83 13.42
CA LYS A 95 5.97 11.55 12.73
C LYS A 95 7.33 10.91 12.56
N LEU A 96 7.38 9.59 12.64
CA LEU A 96 8.63 8.87 12.48
C LEU A 96 9.10 8.81 11.03
N LEU A 97 8.15 8.79 10.10
CA LEU A 97 8.49 8.66 8.70
C LEU A 97 8.06 9.90 7.94
N SER A 98 8.87 10.27 6.96
CA SER A 98 8.46 11.29 6.01
C SER A 98 7.40 10.70 5.07
N PRO A 99 6.71 11.55 4.29
CA PRO A 99 5.75 11.02 3.31
C PRO A 99 6.39 10.06 2.32
N ILE A 100 7.60 10.35 1.84
CA ILE A 100 8.28 9.45 0.90
C ILE A 100 8.62 8.14 1.59
N GLU A 101 9.14 8.19 2.81
CA GLU A 101 9.46 6.98 3.54
C GLU A 101 8.23 6.15 3.81
N SER A 102 7.11 6.81 4.09
CA SER A 102 5.85 6.09 4.30
C SER A 102 5.44 5.36 3.03
N GLY A 103 5.54 6.02 1.90
CA GLY A 103 5.23 5.40 0.62
C GLY A 103 6.13 4.23 0.30
N GLU A 104 7.43 4.38 0.57
CA GLU A 104 8.37 3.30 0.32
C GLU A 104 8.06 2.08 1.17
N LYS A 105 7.78 2.29 2.45
CA LYS A 105 7.44 1.16 3.31
C LYS A 105 6.13 0.52 2.90
N PHE A 106 5.15 1.33 2.54
CA PHE A 106 3.86 0.83 2.11
C PHE A 106 4.00 -0.09 0.90
N PHE A 107 4.69 0.37 -0.12
CA PHE A 107 4.83 -0.43 -1.34
C PHE A 107 5.72 -1.65 -1.14
N LYS A 108 6.77 -1.51 -0.34
CA LYS A 108 7.65 -2.65 -0.09
C LYS A 108 6.89 -3.77 0.61
N ILE A 109 6.15 -3.45 1.66
CA ILE A 109 5.41 -4.47 2.40
C ILE A 109 4.31 -5.04 1.53
N LEU A 110 3.62 -4.18 0.78
CA LEU A 110 2.57 -4.65 -0.12
C LEU A 110 3.13 -5.61 -1.15
N TRP A 111 4.25 -5.25 -1.77
CA TRP A 111 4.90 -6.10 -2.76
C TRP A 111 5.30 -7.45 -2.15
N GLU A 112 5.86 -7.43 -0.96
CA GLU A 112 6.32 -8.66 -0.31
C GLU A 112 5.18 -9.59 0.08
N ASN A 113 3.96 -9.07 0.14
CA ASN A 113 2.82 -9.86 0.55
C ASN A 113 1.88 -10.24 -0.60
N ILE A 114 2.25 -9.92 -1.83
CA ILE A 114 1.47 -10.38 -2.98
C ILE A 114 1.54 -11.91 -3.01
N PRO A 115 0.40 -12.60 -3.13
CA PRO A 115 0.41 -14.06 -3.13
C PRO A 115 1.32 -14.62 -4.22
N LYS A 116 2.06 -15.64 -3.85
CA LYS A 116 3.09 -16.18 -4.74
C LYS A 116 2.54 -16.92 -5.94
N LYS A 117 1.25 -17.20 -5.94
CA LYS A 117 0.63 -17.83 -7.10
C LYS A 117 0.61 -16.89 -8.30
N PHE A 118 0.79 -15.59 -8.06
CA PHE A 118 0.85 -14.63 -9.16
C PHE A 118 2.29 -14.45 -9.59
N ASN A 119 2.55 -14.74 -10.86
CA ASN A 119 3.85 -14.52 -11.45
C ASN A 119 3.81 -13.17 -12.15
N ILE A 120 4.38 -12.17 -11.53
CA ILE A 120 4.25 -10.80 -12.00
C ILE A 120 5.29 -10.54 -13.08
N LYS A 121 4.83 -10.36 -14.30
CA LYS A 121 5.69 -10.04 -15.42
C LYS A 121 5.76 -8.54 -15.68
N ARG A 122 4.70 -7.84 -15.38
CA ARG A 122 4.64 -6.39 -15.55
C ARG A 122 4.00 -5.77 -14.34
N LEU A 123 4.52 -4.64 -13.94
CA LEU A 123 3.97 -3.89 -12.82
C LEU A 123 3.55 -2.52 -13.32
N VAL A 124 2.31 -2.17 -13.07
CA VAL A 124 1.78 -0.86 -13.42
C VAL A 124 1.40 -0.17 -12.12
N VAL A 125 1.93 1.02 -11.92
CA VAL A 125 1.58 1.81 -10.75
C VAL A 125 0.96 3.09 -11.25
N THR A 126 -0.28 3.33 -10.83
CA THR A 126 -0.95 4.56 -11.19
C THR A 126 -1.19 5.37 -9.94
N ALA A 127 -1.14 6.65 -10.09
CA ALA A 127 -1.43 7.56 -9.01
C ALA A 127 -2.13 8.74 -9.67
N PRO A 128 -3.43 8.87 -9.44
CA PRO A 128 -4.13 9.98 -10.03
C PRO A 128 -3.40 11.26 -9.73
N ILE A 129 -3.14 12.01 -10.76
CA ILE A 129 -2.43 13.27 -10.59
C ILE A 129 -3.46 14.33 -10.29
N ASP A 130 -3.37 14.88 -9.11
CA ASP A 130 -4.18 16.03 -8.81
C ASP A 130 -3.68 17.14 -9.72
N THR A 131 -4.61 17.79 -10.35
CA THR A 131 -4.24 18.88 -11.21
C THR A 131 -3.75 20.02 -10.34
N TYR A 132 -2.50 20.30 -10.45
CA TYR A 132 -1.95 21.40 -9.69
C TYR A 132 -2.12 22.68 -10.47
N LYS A 133 -2.53 23.65 -9.77
CA LYS A 133 -2.71 24.96 -10.40
C LYS A 133 -1.70 25.90 -9.84
#